data_9fa774bc8fcccad01732d0da89924b14
#
_entry.id   9fa774bc8fcccad01732d0da89924b14
#
_cell.length_a   1.000
_cell.length_b   1.000
_cell.length_c   1.000
_cell.angle_alpha   90.00
_cell.angle_beta   90.00
_cell.angle_gamma   90.00
#
_symmetry.space_group_name_H-M   'P 1'
#
loop_
_entity.id
_entity.type
_entity.pdbx_description
1 polymer ?
#
loop_
_entity_poly.entity_id
_entity_poly.type
_entity_poly.pdbx_seq_one_letter_code
_entity_poly.pdbx_strand_id
1 'polypeptide(L)'
;MGKSPVIYAGPKLFPAAYKWKISFNENAKQVAWTNQYPEFNHNEFMGWTKQHVDKTYDVIDLRSKLEHPRVQKRFEVTERLLSGMRPAPIVVEAEGETLLQQLLWVFALGDFVTLYTALLIGLNPAPV
;
A
#
# COMPACT_ATOMS: atom_id res chain seq x y z
N MET A 1 -15.19 2.47 -5.26
CA MET A 1 -14.71 3.69 -5.96
C MET A 1 -14.80 4.87 -4.99
N GLY A 2 -14.02 5.93 -5.20
CA GLY A 2 -14.03 7.12 -4.33
C GLY A 2 -13.17 7.01 -3.07
N LYS A 3 -12.32 6.01 -2.96
CA LYS A 3 -11.38 5.85 -1.85
C LYS A 3 -9.96 6.18 -2.27
N SER A 4 -9.19 6.76 -1.36
CA SER A 4 -7.77 7.05 -1.57
C SER A 4 -6.92 5.87 -1.09
N PRO A 5 -6.04 5.32 -1.93
CA PRO A 5 -5.14 4.25 -1.52
C PRO A 5 -4.09 4.75 -0.53
N VAL A 6 -3.89 3.97 0.53
CA VAL A 6 -2.80 4.16 1.50
C VAL A 6 -1.93 2.91 1.46
N ILE A 7 -0.69 3.05 0.99
CA ILE A 7 0.20 1.94 0.71
C ILE A 7 1.30 1.87 1.77
N TYR A 8 1.41 0.76 2.46
CA TYR A 8 2.44 0.51 3.45
C TYR A 8 3.38 -0.60 3.03
N ALA A 9 4.65 -0.45 3.37
CA ALA A 9 5.66 -1.48 3.15
C ALA A 9 6.69 -1.48 4.28
N GLY A 10 7.45 -2.56 4.39
CA GLY A 10 8.70 -2.56 5.16
C GLY A 10 9.82 -1.86 4.37
N PRO A 11 11.00 -1.65 4.99
CA PRO A 11 12.11 -0.94 4.36
C PRO A 11 12.53 -1.48 3.00
N LYS A 12 12.48 -2.79 2.80
CA LYS A 12 12.92 -3.43 1.55
C LYS A 12 11.98 -3.16 0.37
N LEU A 13 10.68 -3.12 0.60
CA LEU A 13 9.69 -2.85 -0.44
C LEU A 13 9.20 -1.40 -0.47
N PHE A 14 9.72 -0.52 0.38
CA PHE A 14 9.28 0.88 0.39
C PHE A 14 9.47 1.60 -0.96
N PRO A 15 10.55 1.35 -1.75
CA PRO A 15 10.64 1.91 -3.10
C PRO A 15 9.47 1.51 -4.00
N ALA A 16 8.96 0.28 -3.84
CA ALA A 16 7.78 -0.17 -4.58
C ALA A 16 6.50 0.52 -4.09
N ALA A 17 6.32 0.69 -2.79
CA ALA A 17 5.18 1.43 -2.24
C ALA A 17 5.15 2.87 -2.75
N TYR A 18 6.31 3.52 -2.81
CA TYR A 18 6.43 4.86 -3.37
C TYR A 18 6.09 4.91 -4.87
N LYS A 19 6.56 3.92 -5.66
CA LYS A 19 6.20 3.78 -7.08
C LYS A 19 4.69 3.56 -7.26
N TRP A 20 4.06 2.73 -6.44
CA TRP A 20 2.61 2.53 -6.46
C TRP A 20 1.86 3.83 -6.23
N LYS A 21 2.28 4.60 -5.22
CA LYS A 21 1.70 5.92 -4.94
C LYS A 21 1.76 6.84 -6.18
N ILE A 22 2.91 6.88 -6.85
CA ILE A 22 3.10 7.65 -8.08
C ILE A 22 2.16 7.14 -9.18
N SER A 23 2.12 5.82 -9.41
CA SER A 23 1.28 5.20 -10.44
C SER A 23 -0.23 5.44 -10.20
N PHE A 24 -0.70 5.44 -8.95
CA PHE A 24 -2.07 5.84 -8.65
C PHE A 24 -2.35 7.29 -9.01
N ASN A 25 -1.41 8.20 -8.71
CA ASN A 25 -1.57 9.61 -9.06
C ASN A 25 -1.61 9.81 -10.59
N GLU A 26 -0.66 9.21 -11.31
CA GLU A 26 -0.50 9.42 -12.75
C GLU A 26 -1.52 8.64 -13.59
N ASN A 27 -1.67 7.35 -13.36
CA ASN A 27 -2.53 6.48 -14.17
C ASN A 27 -4.00 6.59 -13.77
N ALA A 28 -4.30 6.42 -12.48
CA ALA A 28 -5.66 6.38 -11.97
C ALA A 28 -6.22 7.77 -11.59
N LYS A 29 -5.39 8.82 -11.65
CA LYS A 29 -5.77 10.19 -11.25
C LYS A 29 -6.32 10.26 -9.81
N GLN A 30 -5.81 9.37 -8.94
CA GLN A 30 -6.21 9.28 -7.54
C GLN A 30 -5.09 9.74 -6.62
N VAL A 31 -5.42 10.58 -5.66
CA VAL A 31 -4.48 10.91 -4.58
C VAL A 31 -4.25 9.66 -3.74
N ALA A 32 -2.98 9.29 -3.58
CA ALA A 32 -2.55 8.15 -2.80
C ALA A 32 -1.45 8.53 -1.80
N TRP A 33 -1.35 7.81 -0.73
CA TRP A 33 -0.40 8.03 0.35
C TRP A 33 0.47 6.80 0.56
N THR A 34 1.65 6.99 1.11
CA THR A 34 2.53 5.88 1.47
C THR A 34 3.34 6.18 2.72
N ASN A 35 3.59 5.14 3.51
CA ASN A 35 4.52 5.20 4.63
C ASN A 35 5.16 3.82 4.82
N GLN A 36 6.20 3.74 5.64
CA GLN A 36 6.92 2.50 5.89
C GLN A 36 6.91 2.08 7.35
N TYR A 37 6.96 0.77 7.58
CA TYR A 37 7.27 0.20 8.87
C TYR A 37 8.79 0.24 9.12
N PRO A 38 9.27 0.47 10.34
CA PRO A 38 8.50 0.67 11.56
C PRO A 38 8.05 2.12 11.82
N GLU A 39 8.43 3.09 11.00
CA GLU A 39 8.14 4.52 11.20
C GLU A 39 6.64 4.79 11.33
N PHE A 40 5.83 4.13 10.51
CA PHE A 40 4.37 4.16 10.62
C PHE A 40 3.87 3.94 12.06
N ASN A 41 4.49 2.99 12.79
CA ASN A 41 4.06 2.65 14.15
C ASN A 41 4.41 3.74 15.19
N HIS A 42 5.31 4.66 14.84
CA HIS A 42 5.74 5.73 15.74
C HIS A 42 4.71 6.88 15.80
N ASN A 43 4.15 7.26 14.68
CA ASN A 43 3.30 8.46 14.58
C ASN A 43 1.93 8.20 13.91
N GLU A 44 1.90 7.72 12.69
CA GLU A 44 0.68 7.60 11.88
C GLU A 44 -0.30 6.55 12.44
N PHE A 45 0.21 5.52 13.15
CA PHE A 45 -0.61 4.55 13.85
C PHE A 45 -1.65 5.23 14.76
N MET A 46 -1.25 6.27 15.48
CA MET A 46 -2.14 7.02 16.37
C MET A 46 -3.23 7.76 15.60
N GLY A 47 -2.94 8.19 14.38
CA GLY A 47 -3.91 8.84 13.51
C GLY A 47 -5.09 7.93 13.16
N TRP A 48 -4.87 6.62 13.06
CA TRP A 48 -5.94 5.66 12.77
C TRP A 48 -6.87 5.39 13.95
N THR A 49 -6.42 5.58 15.20
CA THR A 49 -7.17 5.19 16.40
C THR A 49 -8.40 6.04 16.67
N LYS A 50 -8.50 7.25 16.11
CA LYS A 50 -9.58 8.21 16.32
C LYS A 50 -10.35 8.57 15.06
N GLN A 51 -10.18 7.80 14.03
CA GLN A 51 -10.86 8.07 12.77
C GLN A 51 -12.31 7.58 12.78
N HIS A 52 -13.20 8.27 12.08
CA HIS A 52 -14.56 7.79 11.82
C HIS A 52 -14.53 6.63 10.81
N VAL A 53 -15.46 5.68 10.95
CA VAL A 53 -15.48 4.43 10.16
C VAL A 53 -15.80 4.65 8.69
N ASP A 54 -16.52 5.71 8.34
CA ASP A 54 -16.90 6.04 6.96
C ASP A 54 -15.73 6.61 6.15
N LYS A 55 -14.75 5.76 5.92
CA LYS A 55 -13.51 6.27 5.36
C LYS A 55 -13.40 6.06 3.88
N THR A 56 -12.91 7.13 3.30
CA THR A 56 -12.50 7.26 1.91
C THR A 56 -11.11 6.64 1.64
N TYR A 57 -10.69 5.67 2.46
CA TYR A 57 -9.37 5.03 2.31
C TYR A 57 -9.48 3.53 2.05
N ASP A 58 -8.59 3.01 1.21
CA ASP A 58 -8.26 1.60 1.14
C ASP A 58 -6.81 1.42 1.56
N VAL A 59 -6.56 0.46 2.44
CA VAL A 59 -5.21 0.17 2.95
C VAL A 59 -4.62 -0.97 2.15
N ILE A 60 -3.39 -0.82 1.67
CA ILE A 60 -2.64 -1.83 0.94
C ILE A 60 -1.32 -2.08 1.65
N ASP A 61 -1.10 -3.31 2.10
CA ASP A 61 0.14 -3.75 2.71
C ASP A 61 0.96 -4.55 1.68
N LEU A 62 2.09 -3.99 1.26
CA LEU A 62 3.08 -4.72 0.45
C LEU A 62 4.04 -5.45 1.39
N ARG A 63 3.97 -6.76 1.39
CA ARG A 63 4.73 -7.62 2.32
C ARG A 63 5.79 -8.44 1.59
N SER A 64 6.92 -8.65 2.25
CA SER A 64 8.02 -9.48 1.77
C SER A 64 8.48 -10.45 2.84
N LYS A 65 8.66 -11.70 2.47
CA LYS A 65 9.29 -12.72 3.34
C LYS A 65 10.79 -12.45 3.57
N LEU A 66 11.40 -11.57 2.77
CA LEU A 66 12.79 -11.17 2.93
C LEU A 66 12.97 -10.04 3.96
N GLU A 67 11.88 -9.44 4.44
CA GLU A 67 11.96 -8.44 5.50
C GLU A 67 12.42 -9.05 6.83
N HIS A 68 13.01 -8.21 7.67
CA HIS A 68 13.37 -8.62 9.02
C HIS A 68 12.13 -9.19 9.76
N PRO A 69 12.24 -10.33 10.48
CA PRO A 69 11.09 -10.97 11.12
C PRO A 69 10.28 -10.06 12.05
N ARG A 70 10.93 -9.11 12.71
CA ARG A 70 10.23 -8.13 13.55
C ARG A 70 9.39 -7.16 12.73
N VAL A 71 9.80 -6.82 11.50
CA VAL A 71 9.01 -5.99 10.59
C VAL A 71 7.80 -6.77 10.09
N GLN A 72 8.00 -8.04 9.70
CA GLN A 72 6.88 -8.92 9.32
C GLN A 72 5.85 -9.01 10.47
N LYS A 73 6.33 -9.20 11.70
CA LYS A 73 5.45 -9.26 12.88
C LYS A 73 4.70 -7.95 13.15
N ARG A 74 5.28 -6.80 12.82
CA ARG A 74 4.61 -5.50 12.98
C ARG A 74 3.37 -5.39 12.11
N PHE A 75 3.39 -5.89 10.88
CA PHE A 75 2.19 -5.92 10.03
C PHE A 75 1.04 -6.66 10.72
N GLU A 76 1.28 -7.89 11.19
CA GLU A 76 0.28 -8.72 11.86
C GLU A 76 -0.28 -8.06 13.13
N VAL A 77 0.61 -7.54 13.97
CA VAL A 77 0.21 -6.89 15.23
C VAL A 77 -0.58 -5.63 14.96
N THR A 78 -0.14 -4.81 13.99
CA THR A 78 -0.84 -3.58 13.61
C THR A 78 -2.23 -3.88 13.06
N GLU A 79 -2.36 -4.87 12.18
CA GLU A 79 -3.66 -5.30 11.64
C GLU A 79 -4.63 -5.68 12.76
N ARG A 80 -4.16 -6.45 13.73
CA ARG A 80 -4.97 -6.86 14.88
C ARG A 80 -5.37 -5.67 15.77
N LEU A 81 -4.41 -4.78 16.08
CA LEU A 81 -4.66 -3.64 16.98
C LEU A 81 -5.55 -2.57 16.37
N LEU A 82 -5.47 -2.37 15.06
CA LEU A 82 -6.30 -1.40 14.33
C LEU A 82 -7.57 -2.02 13.72
N SER A 83 -7.88 -3.26 14.06
CA SER A 83 -9.12 -3.91 13.63
C SER A 83 -10.34 -3.11 14.09
N GLY A 84 -11.22 -2.77 13.15
CA GLY A 84 -12.38 -1.92 13.40
C GLY A 84 -12.09 -0.41 13.49
N MET A 85 -10.80 0.00 13.50
CA MET A 85 -10.40 1.42 13.53
C MET A 85 -9.98 1.93 12.15
N ARG A 86 -9.56 1.03 11.26
CA ARG A 86 -9.25 1.32 9.85
C ARG A 86 -9.79 0.20 8.95
N PRO A 87 -9.89 0.42 7.63
CA PRO A 87 -10.18 -0.68 6.71
C PRO A 87 -9.18 -1.83 6.87
N ALA A 88 -9.65 -3.06 6.75
CA ALA A 88 -8.75 -4.22 6.69
C ALA A 88 -7.80 -4.07 5.50
N PRO A 89 -6.51 -4.35 5.66
CA PRO A 89 -5.57 -4.18 4.57
C PRO A 89 -5.77 -5.23 3.47
N ILE A 90 -5.63 -4.78 2.23
CA ILE A 90 -5.40 -5.66 1.10
C ILE A 90 -3.93 -6.06 1.15
N VAL A 91 -3.66 -7.33 1.42
CA VAL A 91 -2.29 -7.83 1.56
C VAL A 91 -1.78 -8.29 0.21
N VAL A 92 -0.63 -7.77 -0.19
CA VAL A 92 0.12 -8.18 -1.38
C VAL A 92 1.43 -8.78 -0.92
N GLU A 93 1.56 -10.10 -1.01
CA GLU A 93 2.80 -10.81 -0.77
C GLU A 93 3.67 -10.76 -2.03
N ALA A 94 4.87 -10.16 -1.93
CA ALA A 94 5.77 -10.06 -3.06
C ALA A 94 6.30 -11.44 -3.47
N GLU A 95 6.29 -11.72 -4.76
CA GLU A 95 6.79 -12.96 -5.33
C GLU A 95 8.22 -12.81 -5.85
N GLY A 96 9.04 -13.85 -5.68
CA GLY A 96 10.44 -13.92 -6.09
C GLY A 96 11.36 -14.35 -4.95
N GLU A 97 12.49 -14.93 -5.32
CA GLU A 97 13.48 -15.44 -4.35
C GLU A 97 14.48 -14.36 -3.90
N THR A 98 14.70 -13.35 -4.72
CA THR A 98 15.60 -12.23 -4.42
C THR A 98 14.83 -10.92 -4.26
N LEU A 99 15.44 -9.96 -3.56
CA LEU A 99 14.84 -8.63 -3.39
C LEU A 99 14.58 -7.95 -4.75
N LEU A 100 15.50 -8.09 -5.71
CA LEU A 100 15.32 -7.51 -7.03
C LEU A 100 14.12 -8.11 -7.76
N GLN A 101 13.95 -9.43 -7.72
CA GLN A 101 12.78 -10.10 -8.32
C GLN A 101 11.51 -9.60 -7.67
N GLN A 102 11.45 -9.52 -6.36
CA GLN A 102 10.28 -9.02 -5.62
C GLN A 102 9.96 -7.56 -5.96
N LEU A 103 10.96 -6.68 -6.02
CA LEU A 103 10.77 -5.29 -6.40
C LEU A 103 10.21 -5.15 -7.82
N LEU A 104 10.79 -5.86 -8.79
CA LEU A 104 10.33 -5.82 -10.19
C LEU A 104 8.91 -6.38 -10.32
N TRP A 105 8.59 -7.47 -9.61
CA TRP A 105 7.26 -8.04 -9.61
C TRP A 105 6.23 -7.08 -9.02
N VAL A 106 6.54 -6.47 -7.87
CA VAL A 106 5.64 -5.50 -7.21
C VAL A 106 5.47 -4.25 -8.05
N PHE A 107 6.53 -3.76 -8.73
CA PHE A 107 6.44 -2.63 -9.66
C PHE A 107 5.46 -2.93 -10.80
N ALA A 108 5.65 -4.06 -11.48
CA ALA A 108 4.79 -4.46 -12.59
C ALA A 108 3.33 -4.61 -12.13
N LEU A 109 3.11 -5.28 -10.99
CA LEU A 109 1.76 -5.43 -10.44
C LEU A 109 1.10 -4.07 -10.18
N GLY A 110 1.84 -3.10 -9.61
CA GLY A 110 1.33 -1.75 -9.34
C GLY A 110 0.92 -1.00 -10.60
N ASP A 111 1.71 -1.12 -11.66
CA ASP A 111 1.37 -0.52 -12.94
C ASP A 111 0.07 -1.12 -13.52
N PHE A 112 -0.08 -2.45 -13.50
CA PHE A 112 -1.34 -3.09 -13.93
C PHE A 112 -2.53 -2.71 -13.07
N VAL A 113 -2.39 -2.72 -11.74
CA VAL A 113 -3.47 -2.33 -10.80
C VAL A 113 -3.95 -0.92 -11.10
N THR A 114 -3.03 0.02 -11.29
CA THR A 114 -3.39 1.43 -11.51
C THR A 114 -3.97 1.68 -12.89
N LEU A 115 -3.48 0.99 -13.93
CA LEU A 115 -4.07 1.02 -15.27
C LEU A 115 -5.49 0.46 -15.29
N TYR A 116 -5.71 -0.71 -14.69
CA TYR A 116 -7.05 -1.28 -14.59
C TYR A 116 -7.99 -0.42 -13.75
N THR A 117 -7.48 0.20 -12.68
CA THR A 117 -8.27 1.13 -11.87
C THR A 117 -8.74 2.30 -12.73
N ALA A 118 -7.85 2.91 -13.55
CA ALA A 118 -8.22 3.98 -14.46
C ALA A 118 -9.34 3.55 -15.43
N LEU A 119 -9.18 2.39 -16.06
CA LEU A 119 -10.19 1.87 -17.01
C LEU A 119 -11.53 1.61 -16.33
N LEU A 120 -11.54 1.03 -15.13
CA LEU A 120 -12.77 0.73 -14.38
C LEU A 120 -13.54 1.97 -13.96
N ILE A 121 -12.86 3.09 -13.74
CA ILE A 121 -13.50 4.38 -13.43
C ILE A 121 -13.72 5.27 -14.65
N GLY A 122 -13.45 4.74 -15.86
CA GLY A 122 -13.69 5.44 -17.12
C GLY A 122 -12.69 6.55 -17.45
N LEU A 123 -11.49 6.50 -16.89
CA LEU A 123 -10.43 7.47 -17.15
C LEU A 123 -9.41 6.94 -18.17
N ASN A 124 -8.89 7.86 -19.00
CA ASN A 124 -7.73 7.57 -19.83
C ASN A 124 -6.46 7.69 -19.00
N PRO A 125 -5.65 6.63 -18.85
CA PRO A 125 -4.42 6.69 -18.08
C PRO A 125 -3.28 7.44 -18.76
N ALA A 126 -3.33 7.61 -20.09
CA ALA A 126 -2.21 8.14 -20.88
C ALA A 126 -1.86 9.62 -20.63
N PRO A 127 -2.79 10.57 -20.47
CA PRO A 127 -2.43 11.97 -20.20
C PRO A 127 -1.87 12.11 -18.78
N VAL A 128 -0.70 12.70 -18.67
CA VAL A 128 -0.06 13.05 -17.39
C VAL A 128 -0.17 14.55 -17.13
#